data_26d93dced5b39f9236b892eeb0c348a3
#
_entry.id   26d93dced5b39f9236b892eeb0c348a3
#
_cell.length_a   1.000
_cell.length_b   1.000
_cell.length_c   1.000
_cell.angle_alpha   90.00
_cell.angle_beta   90.00
_cell.angle_gamma   90.00
#
_symmetry.space_group_name_H-M   'P 1'
#
loop_
_entity.id
_entity.type
_entity.pdbx_description
1 polymer ?
#
loop_
_entity_poly.entity_id
_entity_poly.type
_entity_poly.pdbx_seq_one_letter_code
_entity_poly.pdbx_strand_id
1 'polypeptide(L)'
;MTLPSGDEVAFSGYGWRDHSRGPRDHSMLLNWGGHVILGCPYPSGKGWGLSVYYAADGRITLEGGYVFVDGRFEHARVRRAPRLEELRFEGEVLPVALEWSGGVIDLELHCDRTLWTSMQRGLAVGKALEGLGLMFVINHGRCDWDGETGYFYCERSDRLNDLAPEPHHGEGS
;
A
#
# COMPACT_ATOMS: atom_id res chain seq x y z
N MET A 1 -6.31 3.47 25.38
CA MET A 1 -7.46 2.86 24.67
C MET A 1 -8.14 1.91 25.63
N THR A 2 -9.46 2.01 25.76
CA THR A 2 -10.24 1.10 26.59
C THR A 2 -10.83 -0.01 25.70
N LEU A 3 -10.59 -1.25 26.05
CA LEU A 3 -11.14 -2.41 25.35
C LEU A 3 -12.62 -2.64 25.72
N PRO A 4 -13.38 -3.42 24.95
CA PRO A 4 -14.76 -3.81 25.31
C PRO A 4 -14.86 -4.53 26.65
N SER A 5 -13.79 -5.17 27.13
CA SER A 5 -13.67 -5.77 28.46
C SER A 5 -13.61 -4.75 29.60
N GLY A 6 -13.39 -3.47 29.30
CA GLY A 6 -13.13 -2.41 30.29
C GLY A 6 -11.64 -2.22 30.63
N ASP A 7 -10.76 -3.06 30.10
CA ASP A 7 -9.33 -2.97 30.36
C ASP A 7 -8.73 -1.76 29.61
N GLU A 8 -7.80 -1.07 30.29
CA GLU A 8 -7.04 0.01 29.68
C GLU A 8 -5.72 -0.52 29.10
N VAL A 9 -5.49 -0.26 27.81
CA VAL A 9 -4.24 -0.57 27.13
C VAL A 9 -3.54 0.73 26.75
N ALA A 10 -2.35 0.94 27.30
CA ALA A 10 -1.47 2.00 26.86
C ALA A 10 -0.66 1.50 25.65
N PHE A 11 -0.58 2.32 24.61
CA PHE A 11 0.28 2.05 23.46
C PHE A 11 0.92 3.34 22.97
N SER A 12 2.09 3.21 22.40
CA SER A 12 2.77 4.29 21.66
C SER A 12 3.31 3.73 20.36
N GLY A 13 3.39 4.54 19.33
CA GLY A 13 3.88 4.11 18.03
C GLY A 13 3.59 5.13 16.95
N TYR A 14 3.91 4.76 15.73
CA TYR A 14 3.59 5.56 14.55
C TYR A 14 2.22 5.15 14.02
N GLY A 15 1.48 6.14 13.52
CA GLY A 15 0.23 5.93 12.83
C GLY A 15 0.31 6.43 11.40
N TRP A 16 -0.48 5.84 10.53
CA TRP A 16 -0.67 6.30 9.17
C TRP A 16 -2.03 6.99 9.06
N ARG A 17 -2.07 8.11 8.36
CA ARG A 17 -3.32 8.80 8.06
C ARG A 17 -3.41 9.04 6.56
N ASP A 18 -4.39 8.42 5.92
CA ASP A 18 -4.86 8.84 4.61
C ASP A 18 -5.90 9.95 4.77
N HIS A 19 -5.75 11.01 4.00
CA HIS A 19 -6.71 12.09 3.94
C HIS A 19 -6.78 12.65 2.52
N SER A 20 -7.81 12.26 1.81
CA SER A 20 -8.10 12.79 0.47
C SER A 20 -9.39 13.61 0.48
N ARG A 21 -9.38 14.75 -0.19
CA ARG A 21 -10.52 15.66 -0.30
C ARG A 21 -10.67 16.17 -1.75
N GLY A 22 -11.91 16.23 -2.23
CA GLY A 22 -12.24 16.81 -3.53
C GLY A 22 -13.37 16.07 -4.22
N PRO A 23 -13.90 16.62 -5.31
CA PRO A 23 -14.85 15.91 -6.16
C PRO A 23 -14.18 14.66 -6.75
N ARG A 24 -14.90 13.55 -6.76
CA ARG A 24 -14.43 12.29 -7.34
C ARG A 24 -15.32 11.93 -8.53
N ASP A 25 -14.70 11.77 -9.67
CA ASP A 25 -15.36 11.20 -10.84
C ASP A 25 -15.22 9.67 -10.78
N HIS A 26 -16.32 9.00 -10.47
CA HIS A 26 -16.33 7.54 -10.37
C HIS A 26 -16.19 6.85 -11.73
N SER A 27 -16.32 7.59 -12.84
CA SER A 27 -16.04 7.02 -14.17
C SER A 27 -14.57 6.59 -14.33
N MET A 28 -13.66 7.18 -13.55
CA MET A 28 -12.26 6.74 -13.48
C MET A 28 -12.13 5.26 -13.12
N LEU A 29 -13.04 4.74 -12.30
CA LEU A 29 -13.00 3.35 -11.84
C LEU A 29 -13.30 2.35 -12.98
N LEU A 30 -13.95 2.79 -14.07
CA LEU A 30 -14.18 1.94 -15.24
C LEU A 30 -12.86 1.54 -15.93
N ASN A 31 -11.86 2.40 -15.84
CA ASN A 31 -10.53 2.15 -16.39
C ASN A 31 -9.46 1.93 -15.28
N TRP A 32 -9.91 1.52 -14.11
CA TRP A 32 -9.05 1.29 -12.97
C TRP A 32 -8.27 -0.01 -13.12
N GLY A 33 -6.97 0.06 -13.00
CA GLY A 33 -6.04 -1.07 -13.04
C GLY A 33 -5.26 -1.23 -11.74
N GLY A 34 -5.76 -0.63 -10.65
CA GLY A 34 -5.14 -0.74 -9.35
C GLY A 34 -4.32 0.47 -8.92
N HIS A 35 -3.82 0.41 -7.69
CA HIS A 35 -2.90 1.39 -7.14
C HIS A 35 -1.95 0.79 -6.10
N VAL A 36 -0.91 1.54 -5.80
CA VAL A 36 -0.01 1.34 -4.66
C VAL A 36 0.12 2.66 -3.93
N ILE A 37 -0.20 2.69 -2.64
CA ILE A 37 0.04 3.80 -1.73
C ILE A 37 0.88 3.26 -0.57
N LEU A 38 2.03 3.83 -0.35
CA LEU A 38 3.03 3.25 0.52
C LEU A 38 3.86 4.33 1.21
N GLY A 39 4.22 4.09 2.47
CA GLY A 39 5.14 4.95 3.19
C GLY A 39 5.71 4.29 4.42
N CYS A 40 6.89 4.77 4.81
CA CYS A 40 7.62 4.27 5.95
C CYS A 40 8.25 5.43 6.74
N PRO A 41 7.76 5.73 7.95
CA PRO A 41 8.43 6.60 8.89
C PRO A 41 9.50 5.82 9.67
N TYR A 42 10.54 6.53 10.11
CA TYR A 42 11.63 6.00 10.94
C TYR A 42 11.75 6.77 12.26
N PRO A 43 12.28 6.14 13.32
CA PRO A 43 12.44 6.77 14.63
C PRO A 43 13.25 8.08 14.64
N SER A 44 14.23 8.22 13.74
CA SER A 44 14.98 9.47 13.54
C SER A 44 14.14 10.63 13.03
N GLY A 45 12.93 10.37 12.57
CA GLY A 45 12.05 11.34 11.92
C GLY A 45 12.23 11.42 10.41
N LYS A 46 13.18 10.68 9.82
CA LYS A 46 13.22 10.50 8.36
C LYS A 46 12.08 9.62 7.88
N GLY A 47 11.82 9.63 6.59
CA GLY A 47 10.78 8.79 6.00
C GLY A 47 10.73 8.92 4.49
N TRP A 48 9.95 8.08 3.88
CA TRP A 48 9.67 8.12 2.45
C TRP A 48 8.26 7.63 2.17
N GLY A 49 7.75 7.96 0.99
CA GLY A 49 6.45 7.45 0.54
C GLY A 49 6.29 7.59 -0.96
N LEU A 50 5.33 6.84 -1.47
CA LEU A 50 4.96 6.86 -2.88
C LEU A 50 3.47 6.61 -3.10
N SER A 51 2.99 7.03 -4.26
CA SER A 51 1.68 6.68 -4.79
C SER A 51 1.82 6.41 -6.28
N VAL A 52 1.32 5.26 -6.73
CA VAL A 52 1.28 4.89 -8.15
C VAL A 52 -0.12 4.37 -8.47
N TYR A 53 -0.70 4.88 -9.54
CA TYR A 53 -2.02 4.48 -10.03
C TYR A 53 -1.89 3.93 -11.44
N TYR A 54 -2.61 2.85 -11.71
CA TYR A 54 -2.58 2.14 -12.97
C TYR A 54 -3.94 2.20 -13.67
N ALA A 55 -3.93 2.32 -14.98
CA ALA A 55 -5.08 2.04 -15.82
C ALA A 55 -5.25 0.52 -16.00
N ALA A 56 -6.40 0.10 -16.51
CA ALA A 56 -6.72 -1.31 -16.75
C ALA A 56 -5.75 -2.00 -17.73
N ASP A 57 -5.10 -1.23 -18.61
CA ASP A 57 -4.07 -1.71 -19.53
C ASP A 57 -2.66 -1.77 -18.88
N GLY A 58 -2.55 -1.49 -17.58
CA GLY A 58 -1.31 -1.49 -16.83
C GLY A 58 -0.48 -0.21 -16.94
N ARG A 59 -0.91 0.76 -17.75
CA ARG A 59 -0.23 2.04 -17.90
C ARG A 59 -0.34 2.87 -16.62
N ILE A 60 0.77 3.47 -16.19
CA ILE A 60 0.78 4.39 -15.05
C ILE A 60 0.02 5.67 -15.44
N THR A 61 -0.98 6.02 -14.66
CA THR A 61 -1.80 7.22 -14.82
C THR A 61 -1.42 8.35 -13.88
N LEU A 62 -0.89 7.98 -12.71
CA LEU A 62 -0.34 8.90 -11.72
C LEU A 62 0.84 8.24 -11.03
N GLU A 63 1.91 9.00 -10.86
CA GLU A 63 3.08 8.61 -10.07
C GLU A 63 3.53 9.78 -9.22
N GLY A 64 3.83 9.52 -7.96
CA GLY A 64 4.43 10.48 -7.06
C GLY A 64 5.21 9.78 -5.96
N GLY A 65 6.40 10.30 -5.68
CA GLY A 65 7.23 9.84 -4.58
C GLY A 65 7.83 11.02 -3.83
N TYR A 66 8.18 10.79 -2.58
CA TYR A 66 8.88 11.76 -1.76
C TYR A 66 9.82 11.06 -0.77
N VAL A 67 10.85 11.81 -0.37
CA VAL A 67 11.72 11.47 0.74
C VAL A 67 11.70 12.63 1.73
N PHE A 68 11.61 12.31 3.01
CA PHE A 68 11.67 13.27 4.10
C PHE A 68 12.93 13.03 4.92
N VAL A 69 13.88 13.97 4.86
CA VAL A 69 15.16 13.91 5.54
C VAL A 69 15.50 15.31 6.04
N ASP A 70 16.09 15.42 7.22
CA ASP A 70 16.52 16.68 7.82
C ASP A 70 15.42 17.75 7.90
N GLY A 71 14.18 17.32 8.16
CA GLY A 71 13.02 18.20 8.27
C GLY A 71 12.51 18.75 6.93
N ARG A 72 12.92 18.18 5.79
CA ARG A 72 12.54 18.63 4.45
C ARG A 72 11.92 17.52 3.64
N PHE A 73 10.87 17.87 2.91
CA PHE A 73 10.32 17.03 1.86
C PHE A 73 11.05 17.28 0.56
N GLU A 74 11.51 16.20 -0.07
CA GLU A 74 12.07 16.23 -1.40
C GLU A 74 11.26 15.30 -2.32
N HIS A 75 11.05 15.75 -3.55
CA HIS A 75 10.39 14.93 -4.55
C HIS A 75 11.30 13.76 -4.95
N ALA A 76 10.72 12.58 -5.09
CA ALA A 76 11.41 11.39 -5.55
C ALA A 76 10.68 10.79 -6.76
N ARG A 77 11.47 10.27 -7.70
CA ARG A 77 10.95 9.47 -8.80
C ARG A 77 10.79 8.04 -8.32
N VAL A 78 9.65 7.43 -8.60
CA VAL A 78 9.42 6.01 -8.31
C VAL A 78 10.12 5.18 -9.38
N ARG A 79 11.09 4.38 -8.97
CA ARG A 79 11.80 3.43 -9.84
C ARG A 79 11.14 2.05 -9.83
N ARG A 80 10.59 1.69 -8.66
CA ARG A 80 9.90 0.41 -8.46
C ARG A 80 8.84 0.57 -7.37
N ALA A 81 7.63 0.09 -7.65
CA ALA A 81 6.53 -0.02 -6.71
C ALA A 81 5.95 -1.44 -6.74
N PRO A 82 5.58 -2.01 -5.59
CA PRO A 82 5.11 -3.39 -5.50
C PRO A 82 3.63 -3.48 -5.94
N ARG A 83 3.37 -3.64 -7.22
CA ARG A 83 2.01 -3.84 -7.73
C ARG A 83 1.40 -5.11 -7.11
N LEU A 84 0.10 -5.11 -6.92
CA LEU A 84 -0.64 -6.30 -6.50
C LEU A 84 -0.82 -7.22 -7.72
N GLU A 85 -0.10 -8.34 -7.74
CA GLU A 85 -0.15 -9.31 -8.84
C GLU A 85 -0.76 -10.64 -8.37
N GLU A 86 -0.62 -10.95 -7.09
CA GLU A 86 -1.17 -12.14 -6.46
C GLU A 86 -1.57 -11.85 -5.01
N LEU A 87 -2.45 -12.68 -4.46
CA LEU A 87 -2.83 -12.61 -3.05
C LEU A 87 -1.90 -13.49 -2.23
N ARG A 88 -1.20 -12.90 -1.28
CA ARG A 88 -0.39 -13.60 -0.28
C ARG A 88 -0.79 -13.14 1.11
N PHE A 89 -0.90 -14.07 2.04
CA PHE A 89 -1.35 -13.77 3.40
C PHE A 89 -0.21 -13.52 4.37
N GLU A 90 0.93 -14.17 4.17
CA GLU A 90 2.07 -14.11 5.10
C GLU A 90 3.41 -14.08 4.36
N GLY A 91 4.39 -13.44 4.98
CA GLY A 91 5.79 -13.51 4.56
C GLY A 91 6.10 -12.84 3.22
N GLU A 92 5.21 -12.00 2.71
CA GLU A 92 5.45 -11.27 1.47
C GLU A 92 6.58 -10.26 1.65
N VAL A 93 7.46 -10.18 0.66
CA VAL A 93 8.51 -9.16 0.58
C VAL A 93 8.18 -8.25 -0.58
N LEU A 94 8.05 -6.96 -0.29
CA LEU A 94 7.65 -5.94 -1.26
C LEU A 94 8.86 -5.09 -1.67
N PRO A 95 9.30 -5.17 -2.94
CA PRO A 95 10.43 -4.38 -3.42
C PRO A 95 10.01 -2.94 -3.74
N VAL A 96 10.77 -1.97 -3.26
CA VAL A 96 10.57 -0.54 -3.53
C VAL A 96 11.87 0.13 -3.92
N ALA A 97 11.83 1.00 -4.92
CA ALA A 97 12.96 1.85 -5.23
C ALA A 97 12.53 3.27 -5.58
N LEU A 98 13.20 4.24 -4.96
CA LEU A 98 13.01 5.67 -5.17
C LEU A 98 14.33 6.33 -5.55
N GLU A 99 14.28 7.30 -6.45
CA GLU A 99 15.41 8.16 -6.82
C GLU A 99 15.09 9.61 -6.46
N TRP A 100 15.98 10.23 -5.72
CA TRP A 100 15.87 11.60 -5.24
C TRP A 100 17.22 12.32 -5.30
N SER A 101 17.31 13.58 -4.87
CA SER A 101 18.56 14.36 -4.94
C SER A 101 19.71 13.74 -4.15
N GLY A 102 19.44 13.01 -3.07
CA GLY A 102 20.44 12.32 -2.25
C GLY A 102 20.86 10.93 -2.76
N GLY A 103 20.31 10.46 -3.87
CA GLY A 103 20.66 9.18 -4.47
C GLY A 103 19.47 8.24 -4.74
N VAL A 104 19.73 6.96 -4.65
CA VAL A 104 18.73 5.91 -4.84
C VAL A 104 18.50 5.17 -3.53
N ILE A 105 17.24 5.03 -3.16
CA ILE A 105 16.78 4.16 -2.09
C ILE A 105 16.24 2.90 -2.78
N ASP A 106 16.80 1.73 -2.47
CA ASP A 106 16.35 0.42 -2.96
C ASP A 106 16.16 -0.49 -1.76
N LEU A 107 14.91 -0.87 -1.47
CA LEU A 107 14.49 -1.48 -0.22
C LEU A 107 13.65 -2.72 -0.45
N GLU A 108 13.70 -3.61 0.52
CA GLU A 108 12.79 -4.73 0.69
C GLU A 108 11.95 -4.53 1.96
N LEU A 109 10.64 -4.59 1.81
CA LEU A 109 9.69 -4.44 2.90
C LEU A 109 9.18 -5.80 3.31
N HIS A 110 9.41 -6.17 4.56
CA HIS A 110 8.99 -7.46 5.12
C HIS A 110 7.62 -7.33 5.77
N CYS A 111 6.60 -7.96 5.18
CA CYS A 111 5.22 -7.92 5.67
C CYS A 111 5.06 -8.80 6.92
N ASP A 112 4.69 -8.17 8.03
CA ASP A 112 4.36 -8.86 9.29
C ASP A 112 2.86 -9.16 9.39
N ARG A 113 2.02 -8.35 8.72
CA ARG A 113 0.56 -8.46 8.71
C ARG A 113 -0.02 -8.06 7.38
N THR A 114 -0.99 -8.84 6.94
CA THR A 114 -1.77 -8.56 5.74
C THR A 114 -3.26 -8.56 6.09
N LEU A 115 -3.93 -7.47 5.71
CA LEU A 115 -5.38 -7.33 5.75
C LEU A 115 -5.87 -7.13 4.32
N TRP A 116 -6.98 -7.73 3.98
CA TRP A 116 -7.55 -7.56 2.67
C TRP A 116 -9.07 -7.50 2.71
N THR A 117 -9.63 -6.75 1.79
CA THR A 117 -11.06 -6.61 1.60
C THR A 117 -11.40 -6.52 0.13
N SER A 118 -12.51 -7.06 -0.26
CA SER A 118 -13.03 -6.92 -1.61
C SER A 118 -14.19 -5.94 -1.63
N MET A 119 -14.20 -5.03 -2.58
CA MET A 119 -15.40 -4.29 -2.95
C MET A 119 -16.24 -5.17 -3.87
N GLN A 120 -17.13 -5.96 -3.27
CA GLN A 120 -18.11 -6.74 -3.99
C GLN A 120 -19.44 -6.00 -4.12
N ARG A 121 -20.36 -6.58 -4.94
CA ARG A 121 -21.74 -6.09 -5.11
C ARG A 121 -22.38 -5.71 -3.77
N GLY A 122 -22.91 -4.50 -3.70
CA GLY A 122 -23.69 -4.04 -2.54
C GLY A 122 -23.03 -2.99 -1.67
N LEU A 123 -21.73 -2.70 -1.82
CA LEU A 123 -21.17 -1.47 -1.28
C LEU A 123 -21.66 -0.29 -2.13
N ALA A 124 -22.35 0.66 -1.50
CA ALA A 124 -23.12 1.74 -2.12
C ALA A 124 -22.27 2.81 -2.86
N VAL A 125 -21.31 2.39 -3.64
CA VAL A 125 -20.46 3.30 -4.44
C VAL A 125 -21.02 3.52 -5.85
N GLY A 126 -22.27 3.11 -6.08
CA GLY A 126 -23.00 3.32 -7.32
C GLY A 126 -22.95 2.14 -8.28
N LYS A 127 -23.95 2.07 -9.18
CA LYS A 127 -24.10 1.01 -10.19
C LYS A 127 -22.89 0.84 -11.14
N ALA A 128 -22.06 1.87 -11.26
CA ALA A 128 -20.85 1.83 -12.10
C ALA A 128 -19.79 0.83 -11.62
N LEU A 129 -19.84 0.39 -10.36
CA LEU A 129 -18.91 -0.56 -9.78
C LEU A 129 -19.46 -1.98 -9.69
N GLU A 130 -20.73 -2.21 -10.08
CA GLU A 130 -21.28 -3.56 -10.17
C GLU A 130 -20.48 -4.37 -11.18
N GLY A 131 -19.74 -5.35 -10.68
CA GLY A 131 -18.99 -6.30 -11.52
C GLY A 131 -17.51 -6.02 -11.69
N LEU A 132 -16.97 -4.90 -11.19
CA LEU A 132 -15.52 -4.61 -11.30
C LEU A 132 -14.67 -5.46 -10.34
N GLY A 133 -15.25 -5.96 -9.23
CA GLY A 133 -14.53 -6.80 -8.28
C GLY A 133 -13.15 -6.23 -7.95
N LEU A 134 -13.10 -5.17 -7.12
CA LEU A 134 -11.83 -4.62 -6.67
C LEU A 134 -11.37 -5.31 -5.40
N MET A 135 -10.10 -5.70 -5.38
CA MET A 135 -9.41 -6.18 -4.20
C MET A 135 -8.52 -5.08 -3.64
N PHE A 136 -8.59 -4.87 -2.34
CA PHE A 136 -7.68 -4.01 -1.58
C PHE A 136 -6.91 -4.86 -0.59
N VAL A 137 -5.61 -4.71 -0.59
CA VAL A 137 -4.69 -5.37 0.33
C VAL A 137 -3.93 -4.32 1.10
N ILE A 138 -3.95 -4.43 2.42
CA ILE A 138 -3.21 -3.57 3.32
C ILE A 138 -2.15 -4.41 4.00
N ASN A 139 -0.89 -4.03 3.81
CA ASN A 139 0.25 -4.66 4.42
C ASN A 139 0.88 -3.71 5.45
N HIS A 140 1.27 -4.29 6.57
CA HIS A 140 2.10 -3.63 7.58
C HIS A 140 3.32 -4.48 7.86
N GLY A 141 4.43 -3.85 8.14
CA GLY A 141 5.65 -4.59 8.43
C GLY A 141 6.84 -3.68 8.64
N ARG A 142 8.03 -4.24 8.46
CA ARG A 142 9.31 -3.58 8.74
C ARG A 142 10.09 -3.34 7.48
N CYS A 143 10.83 -2.23 7.49
CA CYS A 143 11.72 -1.85 6.41
C CYS A 143 12.98 -1.22 7.00
N ASP A 144 14.13 -1.75 6.63
CA ASP A 144 15.42 -1.22 7.06
C ASP A 144 15.95 -0.25 6.01
N TRP A 145 16.31 0.94 6.45
CA TRP A 145 16.94 1.94 5.62
C TRP A 145 18.07 2.63 6.39
N ASP A 146 19.28 2.52 5.88
CA ASP A 146 20.44 3.20 6.41
C ASP A 146 20.67 2.91 7.91
N GLY A 147 20.60 1.61 8.24
CA GLY A 147 20.84 1.11 9.58
C GLY A 147 19.72 1.33 10.59
N GLU A 148 18.57 1.81 10.16
CA GLU A 148 17.41 2.08 10.99
C GLU A 148 16.19 1.30 10.50
N THR A 149 15.44 0.69 11.42
CA THR A 149 14.20 -0.03 11.11
C THR A 149 12.99 0.89 11.25
N GLY A 150 12.24 1.04 10.17
CA GLY A 150 10.95 1.72 10.12
C GLY A 150 9.79 0.73 10.04
N TYR A 151 8.57 1.23 10.28
CA TYR A 151 7.33 0.46 10.14
C TYR A 151 6.50 1.04 9.02
N PHE A 152 6.32 0.26 7.95
CA PHE A 152 5.60 0.73 6.79
C PHE A 152 4.10 0.42 6.84
N TYR A 153 3.36 1.23 6.12
CA TYR A 153 2.00 0.97 5.65
C TYR A 153 2.03 0.88 4.14
N CYS A 154 1.38 -0.13 3.58
CA CYS A 154 1.21 -0.28 2.15
C CYS A 154 -0.23 -0.66 1.84
N GLU A 155 -0.90 0.14 1.03
CA GLU A 155 -2.19 -0.19 0.43
C GLU A 155 -1.99 -0.46 -1.05
N ARG A 156 -2.49 -1.61 -1.50
CA ARG A 156 -2.46 -2.02 -2.89
C ARG A 156 -3.85 -2.44 -3.32
N SER A 157 -4.21 -2.15 -4.55
CA SER A 157 -5.44 -2.67 -5.14
C SER A 157 -5.22 -3.12 -6.57
N ASP A 158 -6.03 -4.07 -7.01
CA ASP A 158 -6.17 -4.45 -8.39
C ASP A 158 -7.56 -5.06 -8.63
N ARG A 159 -7.89 -5.38 -9.87
CA ARG A 159 -9.12 -6.10 -10.19
C ARG A 159 -9.00 -7.54 -9.76
N LEU A 160 -10.04 -8.06 -9.12
CA LEU A 160 -10.06 -9.44 -8.61
C LEU A 160 -9.81 -10.48 -9.72
N ASN A 161 -10.31 -10.19 -10.93
CA ASN A 161 -10.17 -11.11 -12.07
C ASN A 161 -8.76 -11.12 -12.67
N ASP A 162 -7.94 -10.12 -12.35
CA ASP A 162 -6.58 -9.96 -12.87
C ASP A 162 -5.55 -10.51 -11.88
N LEU A 163 -5.98 -10.89 -10.67
CA LEU A 163 -5.10 -11.45 -9.64
C LEU A 163 -4.98 -12.96 -9.80
N ALA A 164 -3.75 -13.45 -9.71
CA ALA A 164 -3.51 -14.89 -9.60
C ALA A 164 -4.15 -15.44 -8.30
N PRO A 165 -4.79 -16.60 -8.34
CA PRO A 165 -5.26 -17.26 -7.12
C PRO A 165 -4.05 -17.59 -6.22
N GLU A 166 -4.28 -17.53 -4.91
CA GLU A 166 -3.27 -17.97 -3.95
C GLU A 166 -2.83 -19.40 -4.28
N PRO A 167 -1.51 -19.68 -4.33
CA PRO A 167 -1.06 -21.06 -4.49
C PRO A 167 -1.58 -21.88 -3.31
N HIS A 168 -2.47 -22.82 -3.60
CA HIS A 168 -2.94 -23.76 -2.60
C HIS A 168 -1.72 -24.46 -2.00
N HIS A 169 -1.39 -24.15 -0.76
CA HIS A 169 -0.52 -25.01 0.03
C HIS A 169 -1.28 -26.32 0.18
N GLY A 170 -0.89 -27.28 -0.65
CA GLY A 170 -1.51 -28.60 -0.64
C GLY A 170 -1.55 -29.11 0.79
N GLU A 171 -2.74 -29.50 1.25
CA GLU A 171 -2.91 -30.24 2.48
C GLU A 171 -1.95 -31.44 2.37
N GLY A 172 -0.87 -31.36 3.14
CA GLY A 172 0.05 -32.47 3.29
C GLY A 172 -0.71 -33.65 3.91
N SER A 173 -0.90 -34.66 3.11
CA SER A 173 -1.41 -35.96 3.50
C SER A 173 -0.51 -36.67 4.52
#